data_b30509ca76032698d600d70b35ea76f4
#
_entry.id   b30509ca76032698d600d70b35ea76f4
#
_cell.length_a   1.000
_cell.length_b   1.000
_cell.length_c   1.000
_cell.angle_alpha   90.00
_cell.angle_beta   90.00
_cell.angle_gamma   90.00
#
_symmetry.space_group_name_H-M   'P 1'
#
loop_
_entity.id
_entity.type
_entity.pdbx_description
1 polymer ?
#
loop_
_entity_poly.entity_id
_entity_poly.type
_entity_poly.pdbx_seq_one_letter_code
_entity_poly.pdbx_strand_id
1 'polypeptide(L)'
;MRRNEYLPEGAGPLFPENQSLAVLQEARDRQTVLEGMAIRCGSSRDLAVRFGGYEGTIPRADAIHPSISGSDRDIAILSRVGKPTCFTITDIAVDGGGKPHLTLSRRRAQEQAIAWLLENGNP
;
A
#
# COMPACT_ATOMS: atom_id res chain seq x y z
N MET A 1 -5.75 -4.04 -17.92
CA MET A 1 -4.71 -3.74 -18.73
C MET A 1 -3.41 -3.86 -18.02
N ARG A 2 -2.41 -4.08 -18.75
CA ARG A 2 -1.23 -4.32 -18.14
C ARG A 2 -0.32 -3.24 -18.40
N ARG A 3 0.50 -3.02 -17.54
CA ARG A 3 1.39 -1.93 -17.64
C ARG A 3 2.75 -2.41 -17.76
N ASN A 4 3.50 -1.77 -18.58
CA ASN A 4 4.89 -2.06 -18.72
C ASN A 4 5.76 -1.10 -17.97
N GLU A 5 5.16 -0.21 -17.21
CA GLU A 5 5.92 0.79 -16.49
C GLU A 5 5.24 1.10 -15.18
N TYR A 6 6.02 1.57 -14.22
CA TYR A 6 5.50 2.05 -12.96
C TYR A 6 5.24 3.53 -13.04
N LEU A 7 4.13 3.94 -12.43
CA LEU A 7 3.83 5.36 -12.25
C LEU A 7 4.30 5.77 -10.85
N PRO A 8 4.72 7.01 -10.68
CA PRO A 8 5.04 7.50 -9.33
C PRO A 8 3.81 7.42 -8.44
N GLU A 9 4.05 7.28 -7.15
CA GLU A 9 2.98 7.28 -6.17
C GLU A 9 2.19 8.58 -6.30
N GLY A 10 0.87 8.45 -6.41
CA GLY A 10 0.00 9.60 -6.64
C GLY A 10 -0.31 9.87 -8.08
N ALA A 11 0.43 9.28 -9.02
CA ALA A 11 0.21 9.49 -10.46
C ALA A 11 -0.68 8.43 -11.07
N GLY A 12 -0.82 7.28 -10.42
CA GLY A 12 -1.66 6.20 -10.92
C GLY A 12 -3.10 6.35 -10.49
N PRO A 13 -3.99 5.54 -11.05
CA PRO A 13 -5.39 5.57 -10.64
C PRO A 13 -5.56 4.93 -9.27
N LEU A 14 -6.50 5.45 -8.51
CA LEU A 14 -6.87 4.84 -7.24
C LEU A 14 -7.62 3.54 -7.50
N PHE A 15 -7.53 2.61 -6.54
CA PHE A 15 -8.23 1.33 -6.63
C PHE A 15 -9.73 1.59 -6.79
N PRO A 16 -10.40 0.94 -7.76
CA PRO A 16 -11.81 1.26 -8.03
C PRO A 16 -12.76 0.75 -6.96
N GLU A 17 -13.92 1.39 -6.89
CA GLU A 17 -14.99 0.99 -5.97
C GLU A 17 -15.64 -0.31 -6.41
N ASN A 18 -16.34 -0.94 -5.48
CA ASN A 18 -17.21 -2.09 -5.75
C ASN A 18 -16.49 -3.35 -6.23
N GLN A 19 -15.21 -3.50 -5.86
CA GLN A 19 -14.48 -4.72 -6.16
C GLN A 19 -14.77 -5.78 -5.11
N SER A 20 -14.86 -7.04 -5.53
CA SER A 20 -15.12 -8.13 -4.60
C SER A 20 -13.87 -8.50 -3.80
N LEU A 21 -14.07 -9.23 -2.71
CA LEU A 21 -12.95 -9.72 -1.91
C LEU A 21 -12.05 -10.66 -2.73
N ALA A 22 -12.62 -11.36 -3.70
CA ALA A 22 -11.82 -12.24 -4.56
C ALA A 22 -10.79 -11.46 -5.36
N VAL A 23 -11.11 -10.23 -5.76
CA VAL A 23 -10.16 -9.37 -6.46
C VAL A 23 -8.99 -9.02 -5.55
N LEU A 24 -9.29 -8.75 -4.27
CA LEU A 24 -8.25 -8.46 -3.29
C LEU A 24 -7.37 -9.67 -3.02
N GLN A 25 -7.97 -10.86 -2.95
CA GLN A 25 -7.23 -12.08 -2.74
C GLN A 25 -6.27 -12.35 -3.91
N GLU A 26 -6.73 -12.11 -5.12
CA GLU A 26 -5.88 -12.26 -6.29
C GLU A 26 -4.74 -11.24 -6.28
N ALA A 27 -5.04 -10.01 -5.91
CA ALA A 27 -4.02 -8.97 -5.82
C ALA A 27 -2.97 -9.34 -4.78
N ARG A 28 -3.39 -9.93 -3.65
CA ARG A 28 -2.45 -10.40 -2.63
C ARG A 28 -1.56 -11.50 -3.21
N ASP A 29 -2.16 -12.48 -3.88
CA ASP A 29 -1.41 -13.62 -4.40
C ASP A 29 -0.39 -13.20 -5.44
N ARG A 30 -0.73 -12.20 -6.25
CA ARG A 30 0.15 -11.71 -7.30
C ARG A 30 1.04 -10.56 -6.84
N GLN A 31 0.87 -10.11 -5.61
CA GLN A 31 1.59 -8.95 -5.06
C GLN A 31 1.45 -7.74 -5.97
N THR A 32 0.23 -7.51 -6.45
CA THR A 32 -0.08 -6.38 -7.32
C THR A 32 0.00 -5.08 -6.53
N VAL A 33 0.66 -4.09 -7.11
CA VAL A 33 0.72 -2.77 -6.48
C VAL A 33 -0.60 -2.04 -6.73
N LEU A 34 -1.23 -1.62 -5.65
CA LEU A 34 -2.49 -0.89 -5.67
C LEU A 34 -2.26 0.50 -5.09
N GLU A 35 -3.23 1.38 -5.29
CA GLU A 35 -3.13 2.74 -4.75
C GLU A 35 -4.43 3.12 -4.07
N GLY A 36 -4.31 3.73 -2.89
CA GLY A 36 -5.44 4.23 -2.11
C GLY A 36 -5.05 5.51 -1.41
N MET A 37 -5.91 5.97 -0.50
CA MET A 37 -5.68 7.20 0.23
C MET A 37 -5.35 6.88 1.68
N ALA A 38 -4.23 7.41 2.17
CA ALA A 38 -3.90 7.31 3.58
C ALA A 38 -4.80 8.29 4.34
N ILE A 39 -5.57 7.76 5.29
CA ILE A 39 -6.60 8.56 5.95
C ILE A 39 -6.27 8.92 7.39
N ARG A 40 -5.44 8.14 8.06
CA ARG A 40 -5.01 8.48 9.41
C ARG A 40 -3.80 7.65 9.83
N CYS A 41 -3.13 8.11 10.84
CA CYS A 41 -1.99 7.43 11.42
C CYS A 41 -2.30 7.15 12.89
N GLY A 42 -2.20 5.88 13.29
CA GLY A 42 -2.47 5.48 14.65
C GLY A 42 -1.35 5.83 15.62
N SER A 43 -1.59 5.59 16.91
CA SER A 43 -0.60 5.92 17.94
C SER A 43 0.66 5.08 17.82
N SER A 44 0.57 3.87 17.25
CA SER A 44 1.74 3.05 17.00
C SER A 44 2.37 3.33 15.63
N ARG A 45 1.97 4.42 14.99
CA ARG A 45 2.49 4.87 13.69
C ARG A 45 2.18 3.91 12.56
N ASP A 46 1.10 3.15 12.68
CA ASP A 46 0.59 2.41 11.55
C ASP A 46 -0.34 3.31 10.74
N LEU A 47 -0.35 3.11 9.44
CA LEU A 47 -1.07 3.97 8.51
C LEU A 47 -2.35 3.28 8.05
N ALA A 48 -3.49 3.92 8.22
CA ALA A 48 -4.75 3.41 7.70
C ALA A 48 -4.95 3.93 6.29
N VAL A 49 -5.26 3.03 5.35
CA VAL A 49 -5.42 3.36 3.94
C VAL A 49 -6.80 2.90 3.48
N ARG A 50 -7.52 3.80 2.83
CA ARG A 50 -8.82 3.48 2.26
C ARG A 50 -8.67 3.26 0.76
N PHE A 51 -9.23 2.15 0.28
CA PHE A 51 -9.17 1.83 -1.14
C PHE A 51 -10.41 1.04 -1.54
N GLY A 52 -11.17 1.59 -2.49
CA GLY A 52 -12.31 0.90 -3.07
C GLY A 52 -13.39 0.48 -2.09
N GLY A 53 -13.61 1.26 -1.04
CA GLY A 53 -14.58 0.91 -0.01
C GLY A 53 -14.01 0.03 1.10
N TYR A 54 -12.76 -0.40 0.94
CA TYR A 54 -12.06 -1.18 1.97
C TYR A 54 -11.12 -0.28 2.75
N GLU A 55 -10.71 -0.76 3.90
CA GLU A 55 -9.70 -0.08 4.69
C GLU A 55 -8.69 -1.12 5.17
N GLY A 56 -7.41 -0.83 4.96
CA GLY A 56 -6.33 -1.69 5.43
C GLY A 56 -5.33 -0.91 6.25
N THR A 57 -4.38 -1.63 6.84
CA THR A 57 -3.37 -1.06 7.72
C THR A 57 -1.97 -1.37 7.21
N ILE A 58 -1.13 -0.34 7.11
CA ILE A 58 0.29 -0.51 6.82
C ILE A 58 1.01 -0.38 8.15
N PRO A 59 1.63 -1.46 8.66
CA PRO A 59 2.39 -1.39 9.91
C PRO A 59 3.55 -0.41 9.79
N ARG A 60 3.99 0.13 10.91
CA ARG A 60 5.08 1.11 10.95
C ARG A 60 6.32 0.62 10.18
N ALA A 61 6.65 -0.66 10.34
CA ALA A 61 7.83 -1.22 9.70
C ALA A 61 7.73 -1.24 8.17
N ASP A 62 6.52 -1.26 7.64
CA ASP A 62 6.29 -1.36 6.20
C ASP A 62 5.81 -0.06 5.57
N ALA A 63 5.77 1.03 6.35
CA ALA A 63 5.23 2.30 5.87
C ALA A 63 6.24 3.14 5.12
N ILE A 64 7.53 2.93 5.39
CA ILE A 64 8.59 3.73 4.78
C ILE A 64 9.83 2.86 4.64
N HIS A 65 10.77 3.31 3.82
CA HIS A 65 12.01 2.57 3.58
C HIS A 65 12.76 2.33 4.89
N PRO A 66 13.35 1.15 5.09
CA PRO A 66 14.01 0.83 6.36
C PRO A 66 15.22 1.68 6.69
N SER A 67 15.80 2.40 5.71
CA SER A 67 16.91 3.30 5.99
C SER A 67 16.51 4.49 6.85
N ILE A 68 15.22 4.81 6.91
CA ILE A 68 14.71 5.91 7.72
C ILE A 68 14.20 5.33 9.04
N SER A 69 14.69 5.84 10.17
CA SER A 69 14.35 5.26 11.46
C SER A 69 14.09 6.37 12.50
N GLY A 70 13.68 5.94 13.69
CA GLY A 70 13.46 6.83 14.82
C GLY A 70 12.37 7.85 14.56
N SER A 71 12.55 9.05 15.06
CA SER A 71 11.57 10.12 14.92
C SER A 71 11.43 10.57 13.46
N ASP A 72 12.48 10.46 12.66
CA ASP A 72 12.40 10.79 11.25
C ASP A 72 11.42 9.86 10.55
N ARG A 73 11.41 8.59 10.94
CA ARG A 73 10.46 7.63 10.39
C ARG A 73 9.03 8.00 10.76
N ASP A 74 8.79 8.36 12.01
CA ASP A 74 7.45 8.73 12.45
C ASP A 74 6.96 9.98 11.72
N ILE A 75 7.83 10.96 11.54
CA ILE A 75 7.46 12.18 10.80
C ILE A 75 7.13 11.85 9.35
N ALA A 76 7.92 10.99 8.72
CA ALA A 76 7.68 10.60 7.34
C ALA A 76 6.34 9.89 7.19
N ILE A 77 5.99 9.01 8.15
CA ILE A 77 4.72 8.31 8.10
C ILE A 77 3.56 9.29 8.29
N LEU A 78 3.66 10.17 9.29
CA LEU A 78 2.62 11.16 9.55
C LEU A 78 2.38 12.04 8.33
N SER A 79 3.41 12.34 7.57
CA SER A 79 3.28 13.19 6.40
C SER A 79 2.52 12.53 5.25
N ARG A 80 2.29 11.22 5.32
CA ARG A 80 1.52 10.52 4.29
C ARG A 80 0.01 10.68 4.46
N VAL A 81 -0.46 11.07 5.62
CA VAL A 81 -1.90 11.22 5.87
C VAL A 81 -2.46 12.24 4.91
N GLY A 82 -3.55 11.89 4.24
CA GLY A 82 -4.19 12.75 3.24
C GLY A 82 -3.60 12.64 1.85
N LYS A 83 -2.67 11.72 1.62
CA LYS A 83 -1.99 11.58 0.33
C LYS A 83 -2.24 10.20 -0.28
N PRO A 84 -2.22 10.10 -1.62
CA PRO A 84 -2.27 8.80 -2.28
C PRO A 84 -1.06 7.97 -1.88
N THR A 85 -1.29 6.68 -1.68
CA THR A 85 -0.26 5.77 -1.18
C THR A 85 -0.34 4.46 -1.92
N CYS A 86 0.80 3.99 -2.43
CA CYS A 86 0.91 2.70 -3.10
C CYS A 86 1.25 1.62 -2.10
N PHE A 87 0.72 0.41 -2.33
CA PHE A 87 0.93 -0.69 -1.41
C PHE A 87 0.66 -2.02 -2.10
N THR A 88 1.12 -3.11 -1.49
CA THR A 88 0.66 -4.45 -1.83
C THR A 88 -0.09 -5.00 -0.63
N ILE A 89 -1.00 -5.95 -0.87
CA ILE A 89 -1.70 -6.62 0.22
C ILE A 89 -0.85 -7.79 0.67
N THR A 90 -0.49 -7.82 1.95
CA THR A 90 0.34 -8.90 2.48
C THR A 90 -0.48 -9.95 3.20
N ASP A 91 -1.63 -9.58 3.76
CA ASP A 91 -2.47 -10.53 4.48
C ASP A 91 -3.93 -10.10 4.43
N ILE A 92 -4.81 -11.10 4.38
CA ILE A 92 -6.25 -10.89 4.43
C ILE A 92 -6.79 -11.86 5.45
N ALA A 93 -7.41 -11.34 6.51
CA ALA A 93 -8.09 -12.14 7.52
C ALA A 93 -9.54 -11.70 7.58
N VAL A 94 -10.46 -12.63 7.76
CA VAL A 94 -11.88 -12.32 7.85
C VAL A 94 -12.35 -12.69 9.26
N ASP A 95 -12.96 -11.74 9.97
CA ASP A 95 -13.38 -11.99 11.34
C ASP A 95 -14.73 -12.74 11.38
N GLY A 96 -15.21 -13.01 12.58
CA GLY A 96 -16.44 -13.78 12.76
C GLY A 96 -17.67 -13.12 12.18
N GLY A 97 -17.63 -11.82 11.96
CA GLY A 97 -18.73 -11.07 11.34
C GLY A 97 -18.59 -10.95 9.83
N GLY A 98 -17.58 -11.57 9.24
CA GLY A 98 -17.35 -11.49 7.81
C GLY A 98 -16.62 -10.24 7.37
N LYS A 99 -16.11 -9.44 8.29
CA LYS A 99 -15.40 -8.21 7.95
C LYS A 99 -13.94 -8.53 7.65
N PRO A 100 -13.42 -8.09 6.49
CA PRO A 100 -12.03 -8.34 6.17
C PRO A 100 -11.10 -7.39 6.93
N HIS A 101 -9.97 -7.93 7.37
CA HIS A 101 -8.88 -7.18 7.97
C HIS A 101 -7.68 -7.30 7.05
N LEU A 102 -7.25 -6.19 6.49
CA LEU A 102 -6.25 -6.18 5.44
C LEU A 102 -4.97 -5.58 5.98
N THR A 103 -3.87 -6.31 5.79
CA THR A 103 -2.54 -5.82 6.13
C THR A 103 -1.82 -5.49 4.83
N LEU A 104 -1.22 -4.31 4.79
CA LEU A 104 -0.65 -3.76 3.56
C LEU A 104 0.82 -3.43 3.78
N SER A 105 1.56 -3.30 2.68
CA SER A 105 2.97 -2.91 2.75
C SER A 105 3.29 -1.90 1.66
N ARG A 106 3.66 -0.70 2.06
CA ARG A 106 4.17 0.31 1.15
C ARG A 106 5.62 -0.01 0.76
N ARG A 107 6.37 -0.55 1.71
CA ARG A 107 7.76 -0.92 1.46
C ARG A 107 7.89 -1.92 0.32
N ARG A 108 7.02 -2.93 0.28
CA ARG A 108 7.06 -3.93 -0.80
C ARG A 108 6.72 -3.31 -2.14
N ALA A 109 5.77 -2.37 -2.18
CA ALA A 109 5.45 -1.66 -3.41
C ALA A 109 6.64 -0.86 -3.90
N GLN A 110 7.35 -0.20 -2.98
CA GLN A 110 8.53 0.57 -3.32
C GLN A 110 9.65 -0.33 -3.83
N GLU A 111 9.82 -1.50 -3.21
CA GLU A 111 10.83 -2.47 -3.64
C GLU A 111 10.56 -2.98 -5.04
N GLN A 112 9.29 -3.21 -5.38
CA GLN A 112 8.92 -3.63 -6.73
C GLN A 112 9.23 -2.53 -7.74
N ALA A 113 8.95 -1.29 -7.39
CA ALA A 113 9.25 -0.17 -8.28
C ALA A 113 10.75 -0.05 -8.54
N ILE A 114 11.55 -0.21 -7.49
CA ILE A 114 13.00 -0.16 -7.63
C ILE A 114 13.49 -1.31 -8.51
N ALA A 115 12.97 -2.52 -8.29
CA ALA A 115 13.37 -3.67 -9.09
C ALA A 115 13.01 -3.46 -10.56
N TRP A 116 11.82 -2.91 -10.83
CA TRP A 116 11.41 -2.64 -12.19
C TRP A 116 12.33 -1.62 -12.86
N LEU A 117 12.70 -0.56 -12.12
CA LEU A 117 13.59 0.46 -12.66
C LEU A 117 14.99 -0.10 -12.95
N LEU A 118 15.48 -1.01 -12.11
CA LEU A 118 16.78 -1.63 -12.33
C LEU A 118 16.77 -2.53 -13.56
N GLU A 119 15.63 -3.15 -13.87
CA GLU A 119 15.52 -4.02 -15.03
C GLU A 119 15.26 -3.26 -16.32
N ASN A 120 14.44 -2.22 -16.25
CA ASN A 120 13.92 -1.57 -17.44
C ASN A 120 14.37 -0.14 -17.59
N GLY A 121 15.00 0.36 -16.56
CA GLY A 121 15.29 1.70 -16.52
C GLY A 121 16.33 2.21 -17.31
N ASN A 122 16.49 2.86 -17.48
CA ASN A 122 17.10 3.36 -17.81
C ASN A 122 17.62 4.09 -17.96
N PRO A 123 17.74 4.27 -18.11
CA PRO A 123 18.41 4.96 -18.40
C PRO A 123 18.81 5.65 -18.61
#